data_358a99409417265563771c478077f0fe
#
_entry.id   358a99409417265563771c478077f0fe
#
_cell.length_a   1.000
_cell.length_b   1.000
_cell.length_c   1.000
_cell.angle_alpha   90.00
_cell.angle_beta   90.00
_cell.angle_gamma   90.00
#
_symmetry.space_group_name_H-M   'P 1'
#
loop_
_entity.id
_entity.type
_entity.pdbx_description
1 polymer ?
#
loop_
_entity_poly.entity_id
_entity_poly.type
_entity_poly.pdbx_seq_one_letter_code
_entity_poly.pdbx_strand_id
1 'polypeptide(L)'
;IALRLGIESTKFVAPSHYIDAVVAVMLDAVEHSDRPLTKHILCGWQTAFFPTGFSAGEQIETGRYRSHDEHIISGYLGRERVHYVAPKPDRIETEMSRFIEWFNSETQDSYLIRSAIAHFWFVSIHPFEDGNGRLARILSDMMLARGEKSKFRFYNISSAINSDKKHYYEILERAQKGNGDLTEWIQWYITTLIRALDTSAGMLNLVLNKAVFWNRAHDLPMTERQKHTINLFLDGYESKITTKQWAALNKCSKDTANRDIQDLVQKHVLKEEVPGAKRPSYAIVYIDSDISPLFSQIQITGKGNATRLLTTFQDGTPIDMPIQALDAERYEKGELPASLLLNKYCAYLVK
;
A
#
# COMPACT_ATOMS: atom_id res chain seq x y z
N ILE A 1 12.73 -6.82 -2.77
CA ILE A 1 12.29 -5.41 -2.97
C ILE A 1 13.34 -4.45 -2.40
N ALA A 2 13.70 -4.54 -1.10
CA ALA A 2 14.68 -3.66 -0.44
C ALA A 2 16.02 -3.58 -1.21
N LEU A 3 16.58 -4.72 -1.62
CA LEU A 3 17.82 -4.79 -2.43
C LEU A 3 17.71 -4.07 -3.78
N ARG A 4 16.56 -4.16 -4.46
CA ARG A 4 16.35 -3.48 -5.77
C ARG A 4 16.11 -1.98 -5.63
N LEU A 5 15.67 -1.54 -4.45
CA LEU A 5 15.50 -0.12 -4.12
C LEU A 5 16.75 0.50 -3.47
N GLY A 6 17.86 -0.27 -3.36
CA GLY A 6 19.10 0.19 -2.72
C GLY A 6 18.99 0.39 -1.20
N ILE A 7 17.98 -0.21 -0.55
CA ILE A 7 17.78 -0.12 0.89
C ILE A 7 18.58 -1.24 1.55
N GLU A 8 19.57 -0.90 2.34
CA GLU A 8 20.28 -1.87 3.17
C GLU A 8 19.35 -2.46 4.24
N SER A 9 19.15 -3.77 4.19
CA SER A 9 18.38 -4.52 5.19
C SER A 9 19.32 -5.40 6.00
N THR A 10 19.31 -5.23 7.32
CA THR A 10 20.11 -6.01 8.25
C THR A 10 19.58 -7.42 8.54
N LYS A 11 18.41 -7.79 7.98
CA LYS A 11 17.82 -9.13 8.10
C LYS A 11 17.45 -9.65 6.72
N PHE A 12 18.37 -10.36 6.08
CA PHE A 12 18.06 -11.14 4.87
C PHE A 12 17.35 -12.44 5.27
N VAL A 13 16.05 -12.50 5.00
CA VAL A 13 15.41 -13.78 4.68
C VAL A 13 15.69 -14.01 3.20
N ALA A 14 16.33 -15.13 2.84
CA ALA A 14 16.58 -15.46 1.44
C ALA A 14 15.23 -15.41 0.68
N PRO A 15 15.08 -14.53 -0.32
CA PRO A 15 13.83 -14.45 -1.06
C PRO A 15 13.61 -15.76 -1.79
N SER A 16 12.39 -16.28 -1.79
CA SER A 16 12.06 -17.39 -2.66
C SER A 16 12.11 -16.88 -4.11
N HIS A 17 12.69 -17.65 -5.02
CA HIS A 17 12.74 -17.34 -6.46
C HIS A 17 11.36 -16.97 -7.04
N TYR A 18 10.32 -17.51 -6.45
CA TYR A 18 8.92 -17.22 -6.76
C TYR A 18 8.51 -15.76 -6.46
N ILE A 19 8.86 -15.25 -5.27
CA ILE A 19 8.53 -13.86 -4.88
C ILE A 19 9.28 -12.88 -5.78
N ASP A 20 10.55 -13.18 -6.09
CA ASP A 20 11.36 -12.35 -6.99
C ASP A 20 10.77 -12.27 -8.39
N ALA A 21 10.27 -13.38 -8.92
CA ALA A 21 9.63 -13.41 -10.24
C ALA A 21 8.35 -12.55 -10.29
N VAL A 22 7.47 -12.67 -9.28
CA VAL A 22 6.25 -11.85 -9.21
C VAL A 22 6.60 -10.36 -9.13
N VAL A 23 7.56 -9.98 -8.29
CA VAL A 23 8.02 -8.59 -8.18
C VAL A 23 8.63 -8.10 -9.49
N ALA A 24 9.42 -8.94 -10.17
CA ALA A 24 10.03 -8.57 -11.46
C ALA A 24 8.96 -8.27 -12.53
N VAL A 25 7.92 -9.11 -12.62
CA VAL A 25 6.82 -8.90 -13.57
C VAL A 25 6.00 -7.66 -13.21
N MET A 26 5.73 -7.42 -11.93
CA MET A 26 5.04 -6.19 -11.49
C MET A 26 5.83 -4.93 -11.86
N LEU A 27 7.13 -4.93 -11.65
CA LEU A 27 8.00 -3.79 -12.02
C LEU A 27 8.02 -3.61 -13.54
N ASP A 28 8.20 -4.69 -14.30
CA ASP A 28 8.18 -4.65 -15.77
C ASP A 28 6.87 -4.05 -16.31
N ALA A 29 5.73 -4.44 -15.76
CA ALA A 29 4.42 -3.92 -16.16
C ALA A 29 4.23 -2.42 -15.89
N VAL A 30 4.75 -1.94 -14.75
CA VAL A 30 4.61 -0.53 -14.35
C VAL A 30 5.64 0.36 -15.06
N GLU A 31 6.92 -0.06 -15.11
CA GLU A 31 8.00 0.70 -15.75
C GLU A 31 7.79 0.86 -17.25
N HIS A 32 7.18 -0.14 -17.89
CA HIS A 32 6.88 -0.16 -19.33
C HIS A 32 5.37 -0.11 -19.59
N SER A 33 4.63 0.63 -18.76
CA SER A 33 3.17 0.70 -18.86
C SER A 33 2.67 1.30 -20.17
N ASP A 34 3.46 2.10 -20.85
CA ASP A 34 3.21 2.73 -22.16
C ASP A 34 3.33 1.75 -23.34
N ARG A 35 4.08 0.64 -23.19
CA ARG A 35 4.21 -0.33 -24.29
C ARG A 35 2.90 -1.09 -24.55
N PRO A 36 2.61 -1.44 -25.82
CA PRO A 36 1.45 -2.26 -26.13
C PRO A 36 1.51 -3.64 -25.47
N LEU A 37 0.42 -4.05 -24.85
CA LEU A 37 0.25 -5.42 -24.33
C LEU A 37 0.16 -6.39 -25.52
N THR A 38 0.83 -7.54 -25.42
CA THR A 38 0.80 -8.58 -26.44
C THR A 38 0.63 -9.95 -25.79
N LYS A 39 0.17 -10.94 -26.55
CA LYS A 39 0.14 -12.34 -26.15
C LYS A 39 1.52 -12.81 -25.66
N HIS A 40 2.58 -12.43 -26.37
CA HIS A 40 3.96 -12.80 -26.03
C HIS A 40 4.35 -12.30 -24.62
N ILE A 41 4.00 -11.07 -24.28
CA ILE A 41 4.26 -10.48 -22.96
C ILE A 41 3.51 -11.26 -21.87
N LEU A 42 2.21 -11.52 -22.07
CA LEU A 42 1.39 -12.26 -21.11
C LEU A 42 1.91 -13.67 -20.88
N CYS A 43 2.28 -14.38 -21.95
CA CYS A 43 2.86 -15.71 -21.87
C CYS A 43 4.22 -15.70 -21.17
N GLY A 44 5.06 -14.70 -21.44
CA GLY A 44 6.36 -14.51 -20.77
C GLY A 44 6.19 -14.25 -19.28
N TRP A 45 5.26 -13.41 -18.89
CA TRP A 45 4.95 -13.13 -17.48
C TRP A 45 4.42 -14.38 -16.75
N GLN A 46 3.54 -15.14 -17.39
CA GLN A 46 3.02 -16.38 -16.83
C GLN A 46 4.15 -17.42 -16.64
N THR A 47 5.03 -17.59 -17.61
CA THR A 47 6.21 -18.47 -17.49
C THR A 47 7.11 -18.04 -16.35
N ALA A 48 7.31 -16.74 -16.16
CA ALA A 48 8.14 -16.23 -15.06
C ALA A 48 7.57 -16.58 -13.67
N PHE A 49 6.25 -16.72 -13.54
CA PHE A 49 5.63 -17.19 -12.27
C PHE A 49 5.88 -18.66 -11.99
N PHE A 50 6.09 -19.47 -13.01
CA PHE A 50 6.22 -20.91 -12.91
C PHE A 50 7.47 -21.41 -13.67
N PRO A 51 8.67 -21.02 -13.23
CA PRO A 51 9.92 -21.34 -13.97
C PRO A 51 10.21 -22.83 -14.05
N THR A 52 9.62 -23.63 -13.14
CA THR A 52 9.76 -25.09 -13.12
C THR A 52 8.65 -25.81 -13.90
N GLY A 53 7.61 -25.10 -14.34
CA GLY A 53 6.42 -25.70 -14.95
C GLY A 53 5.50 -26.40 -13.94
N PHE A 54 5.64 -26.10 -12.63
CA PHE A 54 4.81 -26.69 -11.58
C PHE A 54 4.09 -25.60 -10.77
N SER A 55 2.86 -25.93 -10.36
CA SER A 55 2.08 -25.15 -9.38
C SER A 55 1.49 -26.10 -8.35
N ALA A 56 1.63 -25.76 -7.05
CA ALA A 56 1.15 -26.59 -5.92
C ALA A 56 1.52 -28.09 -5.99
N GLY A 57 2.61 -28.43 -6.69
CA GLY A 57 3.09 -29.81 -6.87
C GLY A 57 2.57 -30.51 -8.13
N GLU A 58 1.69 -29.89 -8.89
CA GLU A 58 1.17 -30.40 -10.15
C GLU A 58 1.85 -29.72 -11.34
N GLN A 59 2.08 -30.47 -12.41
CA GLN A 59 2.64 -29.95 -13.66
C GLN A 59 1.55 -29.14 -14.38
N ILE A 60 1.90 -27.93 -14.82
CA ILE A 60 0.96 -27.03 -15.52
C ILE A 60 1.51 -26.60 -16.88
N GLU A 61 0.62 -26.22 -17.77
CA GLU A 61 0.96 -25.57 -19.04
C GLU A 61 1.47 -24.14 -18.78
N THR A 62 2.69 -23.84 -19.22
CA THR A 62 3.29 -22.51 -19.06
C THR A 62 3.60 -21.88 -20.41
N GLY A 63 3.53 -20.53 -20.47
CA GLY A 63 3.89 -19.78 -21.66
C GLY A 63 2.90 -19.87 -22.82
N ARG A 64 1.73 -20.46 -22.60
CA ARG A 64 0.65 -20.60 -23.58
C ARG A 64 -0.71 -20.59 -22.90
N TYR A 65 -1.76 -20.32 -23.66
CA TYR A 65 -3.12 -20.45 -23.17
C TYR A 65 -3.46 -21.92 -22.92
N ARG A 66 -4.29 -22.17 -21.90
CA ARG A 66 -4.76 -23.53 -21.55
C ARG A 66 -5.48 -24.21 -22.70
N SER A 67 -5.35 -25.52 -22.77
CA SER A 67 -5.96 -26.38 -23.81
C SER A 67 -7.15 -27.17 -23.31
N HIS A 68 -7.55 -27.04 -22.05
CA HIS A 68 -8.64 -27.77 -21.40
C HIS A 68 -9.70 -26.83 -20.81
N ASP A 69 -10.87 -27.39 -20.50
CA ASP A 69 -11.95 -26.65 -19.83
C ASP A 69 -11.52 -26.27 -18.42
N GLU A 70 -11.91 -25.08 -17.96
CA GLU A 70 -11.57 -24.57 -16.64
C GLU A 70 -12.80 -24.17 -15.86
N HIS A 71 -12.90 -24.71 -14.65
CA HIS A 71 -13.98 -24.43 -13.70
C HIS A 71 -13.40 -23.84 -12.44
N ILE A 72 -13.85 -22.66 -12.06
CA ILE A 72 -13.45 -22.02 -10.81
C ILE A 72 -14.29 -22.64 -9.70
N ILE A 73 -13.66 -23.49 -8.91
CA ILE A 73 -14.30 -24.28 -7.87
C ILE A 73 -13.80 -23.94 -6.47
N SER A 74 -14.62 -24.22 -5.46
CA SER A 74 -14.22 -24.28 -4.05
C SER A 74 -14.86 -25.45 -3.35
N GLY A 75 -14.32 -25.85 -2.22
CA GLY A 75 -14.82 -26.98 -1.42
C GLY A 75 -13.83 -28.15 -1.40
N TYR A 76 -14.25 -29.24 -0.73
CA TYR A 76 -13.45 -30.46 -0.65
C TYR A 76 -13.87 -31.42 -1.79
N LEU A 77 -12.96 -32.29 -2.18
CA LEU A 77 -13.19 -33.34 -3.18
C LEU A 77 -14.54 -34.07 -2.92
N GLY A 78 -15.42 -34.07 -3.94
CA GLY A 78 -16.78 -34.65 -3.84
C GLY A 78 -17.83 -33.71 -3.22
N ARG A 79 -17.49 -32.48 -2.88
CA ARG A 79 -18.40 -31.42 -2.41
C ARG A 79 -18.00 -30.05 -3.00
N GLU A 80 -17.55 -30.07 -4.24
CA GLU A 80 -17.12 -28.87 -4.94
C GLU A 80 -18.32 -28.00 -5.29
N ARG A 81 -18.19 -26.69 -5.09
CA ARG A 81 -19.09 -25.67 -5.61
C ARG A 81 -18.44 -25.01 -6.80
N VAL A 82 -19.07 -25.09 -7.97
CA VAL A 82 -18.65 -24.34 -9.15
C VAL A 82 -19.14 -22.90 -9.02
N HIS A 83 -18.19 -21.97 -8.95
CA HIS A 83 -18.44 -20.53 -8.89
C HIS A 83 -18.61 -19.94 -10.28
N TYR A 84 -17.74 -20.34 -11.22
CA TYR A 84 -17.73 -19.83 -12.57
C TYR A 84 -17.17 -20.88 -13.53
N VAL A 85 -17.67 -20.89 -14.76
CA VAL A 85 -17.18 -21.71 -15.87
C VAL A 85 -16.56 -20.78 -16.88
N ALA A 86 -15.24 -20.87 -17.06
CA ALA A 86 -14.51 -20.04 -18.00
C ALA A 86 -14.85 -20.41 -19.46
N PRO A 87 -14.61 -19.52 -20.44
CA PRO A 87 -14.79 -19.83 -21.85
C PRO A 87 -14.06 -21.10 -22.28
N LYS A 88 -14.62 -21.84 -23.23
CA LYS A 88 -13.99 -23.05 -23.78
C LYS A 88 -12.64 -22.73 -24.44
N PRO A 89 -11.68 -23.66 -24.47
CA PRO A 89 -10.34 -23.46 -25.03
C PRO A 89 -10.32 -22.89 -26.44
N ASP A 90 -11.22 -23.36 -27.31
CA ASP A 90 -11.36 -22.89 -28.70
C ASP A 90 -11.74 -21.40 -28.83
N ARG A 91 -12.30 -20.81 -27.79
CA ARG A 91 -12.67 -19.39 -27.74
C ARG A 91 -11.59 -18.47 -27.14
N ILE A 92 -10.64 -19.02 -26.40
CA ILE A 92 -9.66 -18.20 -25.63
C ILE A 92 -8.87 -17.27 -26.56
N GLU A 93 -8.39 -17.76 -27.68
CA GLU A 93 -7.59 -16.96 -28.61
C GLU A 93 -8.37 -15.73 -29.11
N THR A 94 -9.65 -15.92 -29.44
CA THR A 94 -10.52 -14.84 -29.89
C THR A 94 -10.84 -13.84 -28.80
N GLU A 95 -11.18 -14.32 -27.61
CA GLU A 95 -11.49 -13.46 -26.46
C GLU A 95 -10.26 -12.67 -25.98
N MET A 96 -9.08 -13.30 -25.97
CA MET A 96 -7.83 -12.63 -25.63
C MET A 96 -7.40 -11.62 -26.68
N SER A 97 -7.62 -11.88 -27.96
CA SER A 97 -7.35 -10.91 -29.03
C SER A 97 -8.21 -9.65 -28.86
N ARG A 98 -9.51 -9.81 -28.57
CA ARG A 98 -10.43 -8.68 -28.27
C ARG A 98 -10.01 -7.93 -27.00
N PHE A 99 -9.62 -8.64 -25.95
CA PHE A 99 -9.14 -8.04 -24.73
C PHE A 99 -7.87 -7.22 -24.95
N ILE A 100 -6.89 -7.75 -25.67
CA ILE A 100 -5.61 -7.08 -25.97
C ILE A 100 -5.84 -5.84 -26.84
N GLU A 101 -6.67 -5.92 -27.86
CA GLU A 101 -7.05 -4.80 -28.71
C GLU A 101 -7.69 -3.67 -27.88
N TRP A 102 -8.70 -4.00 -27.06
CA TRP A 102 -9.32 -3.04 -26.15
C TRP A 102 -8.34 -2.48 -25.13
N PHE A 103 -7.47 -3.31 -24.54
CA PHE A 103 -6.47 -2.87 -23.54
C PHE A 103 -5.49 -1.86 -24.12
N ASN A 104 -5.16 -1.98 -25.41
CA ASN A 104 -4.24 -1.08 -26.10
C ASN A 104 -4.93 0.09 -26.82
N SER A 105 -6.27 0.10 -26.89
CA SER A 105 -6.99 1.16 -27.59
C SER A 105 -6.83 2.51 -26.87
N GLU A 106 -6.66 3.56 -27.66
CA GLU A 106 -6.77 4.94 -27.17
C GLU A 106 -8.23 5.26 -26.86
N THR A 107 -8.46 5.99 -25.78
CA THR A 107 -9.80 6.32 -25.31
C THR A 107 -9.80 7.56 -24.44
N GLN A 108 -10.98 8.17 -24.34
CA GLN A 108 -11.29 9.25 -23.40
C GLN A 108 -11.77 8.69 -22.02
N ASP A 109 -11.94 7.36 -21.90
CA ASP A 109 -12.43 6.74 -20.69
C ASP A 109 -11.42 6.84 -19.55
N SER A 110 -11.92 6.93 -18.33
CA SER A 110 -11.09 6.96 -17.13
C SER A 110 -10.25 5.68 -17.00
N TYR A 111 -8.94 5.82 -16.83
CA TYR A 111 -8.04 4.71 -16.55
C TYR A 111 -8.38 3.96 -15.25
N LEU A 112 -9.04 4.61 -14.28
CA LEU A 112 -9.58 3.97 -13.10
C LEU A 112 -10.64 2.93 -13.44
N ILE A 113 -11.59 3.31 -14.29
CA ILE A 113 -12.64 2.40 -14.76
C ILE A 113 -12.05 1.30 -15.63
N ARG A 114 -11.15 1.66 -16.55
CA ARG A 114 -10.48 0.68 -17.42
C ARG A 114 -9.64 -0.33 -16.61
N SER A 115 -8.99 0.08 -15.55
CA SER A 115 -8.24 -0.86 -14.69
C SER A 115 -9.15 -1.88 -14.00
N ALA A 116 -10.34 -1.45 -13.54
CA ALA A 116 -11.34 -2.35 -12.98
C ALA A 116 -11.87 -3.33 -14.01
N ILE A 117 -12.17 -2.85 -15.23
CA ILE A 117 -12.65 -3.69 -16.35
C ILE A 117 -11.54 -4.65 -16.80
N ALA A 118 -10.29 -4.20 -16.92
CA ALA A 118 -9.16 -5.06 -17.29
C ALA A 118 -8.99 -6.24 -16.33
N HIS A 119 -9.08 -5.97 -15.01
CA HIS A 119 -9.06 -7.02 -14.00
C HIS A 119 -10.18 -8.04 -14.20
N PHE A 120 -11.41 -7.55 -14.25
CA PHE A 120 -12.61 -8.38 -14.37
C PHE A 120 -12.61 -9.22 -15.64
N TRP A 121 -12.34 -8.58 -16.78
CA TRP A 121 -12.40 -9.25 -18.09
C TRP A 121 -11.33 -10.31 -18.21
N PHE A 122 -10.08 -9.99 -17.86
CA PHE A 122 -8.99 -10.96 -17.90
C PHE A 122 -9.23 -12.16 -16.99
N VAL A 123 -9.64 -11.94 -15.72
CA VAL A 123 -9.90 -13.03 -14.79
C VAL A 123 -11.11 -13.88 -15.22
N SER A 124 -12.06 -13.30 -15.97
CA SER A 124 -13.23 -14.00 -16.50
C SER A 124 -12.91 -14.83 -17.76
N ILE A 125 -11.99 -14.37 -18.62
CA ILE A 125 -11.48 -15.22 -19.72
C ILE A 125 -10.70 -16.40 -19.14
N HIS A 126 -9.93 -16.19 -18.08
CA HIS A 126 -9.12 -17.21 -17.41
C HIS A 126 -8.22 -17.97 -18.39
N PRO A 127 -7.33 -17.27 -19.13
CA PRO A 127 -6.67 -17.85 -20.30
C PRO A 127 -5.58 -18.87 -19.96
N PHE A 128 -5.05 -18.88 -18.75
CA PHE A 128 -3.97 -19.78 -18.32
C PHE A 128 -4.47 -20.83 -17.33
N GLU A 129 -3.73 -21.92 -17.16
CA GLU A 129 -4.03 -22.96 -16.18
C GLU A 129 -3.84 -22.47 -14.75
N ASP A 130 -2.82 -21.64 -14.49
CA ASP A 130 -2.65 -20.90 -13.23
C ASP A 130 -2.00 -19.53 -13.46
N GLY A 131 -2.12 -18.65 -12.46
CA GLY A 131 -1.55 -17.31 -12.49
C GLY A 131 -2.51 -16.20 -12.94
N ASN A 132 -3.74 -16.55 -13.36
CA ASN A 132 -4.71 -15.59 -13.91
C ASN A 132 -5.03 -14.45 -12.94
N GLY A 133 -5.25 -14.74 -11.65
CA GLY A 133 -5.53 -13.72 -10.65
C GLY A 133 -4.35 -12.78 -10.40
N ARG A 134 -3.11 -13.27 -10.50
CA ARG A 134 -1.88 -12.44 -10.40
C ARG A 134 -1.74 -11.53 -11.60
N LEU A 135 -1.90 -12.09 -12.80
CA LEU A 135 -1.86 -11.31 -14.04
C LEU A 135 -2.98 -10.27 -14.11
N ALA A 136 -4.20 -10.60 -13.69
CA ALA A 136 -5.30 -9.64 -13.63
C ALA A 136 -4.96 -8.42 -12.77
N ARG A 137 -4.36 -8.63 -11.60
CA ARG A 137 -3.89 -7.52 -10.74
C ARG A 137 -2.77 -6.72 -11.38
N ILE A 138 -1.80 -7.37 -12.01
CA ILE A 138 -0.69 -6.71 -12.72
C ILE A 138 -1.20 -5.89 -13.90
N LEU A 139 -2.16 -6.41 -14.67
CA LEU A 139 -2.80 -5.67 -15.76
C LEU A 139 -3.57 -4.45 -15.26
N SER A 140 -4.24 -4.57 -14.11
CA SER A 140 -4.86 -3.41 -13.45
C SER A 140 -3.81 -2.36 -13.08
N ASP A 141 -2.68 -2.78 -12.50
CA ASP A 141 -1.58 -1.91 -12.13
C ASP A 141 -0.94 -1.23 -13.35
N MET A 142 -0.75 -1.96 -14.45
CA MET A 142 -0.26 -1.41 -15.71
C MET A 142 -1.21 -0.36 -16.29
N MET A 143 -2.52 -0.61 -16.24
CA MET A 143 -3.53 0.33 -16.73
C MET A 143 -3.56 1.62 -15.88
N LEU A 144 -3.48 1.50 -14.57
CA LEU A 144 -3.41 2.64 -13.66
C LEU A 144 -2.12 3.45 -13.89
N ALA A 145 -0.96 2.79 -14.06
CA ALA A 145 0.31 3.45 -14.35
C ALA A 145 0.28 4.26 -15.66
N ARG A 146 -0.43 3.76 -16.68
CA ARG A 146 -0.69 4.53 -17.94
C ARG A 146 -1.44 5.82 -17.65
N GLY A 147 -2.49 5.75 -16.82
CA GLY A 147 -3.29 6.93 -16.48
C GLY A 147 -2.55 7.94 -15.61
N GLU A 148 -1.79 7.45 -14.65
CA GLU A 148 -0.98 8.27 -13.74
C GLU A 148 0.25 8.86 -14.42
N LYS A 149 0.67 8.32 -15.57
CA LYS A 149 1.93 8.67 -16.27
C LYS A 149 3.15 8.60 -15.34
N SER A 150 3.10 7.67 -14.37
CA SER A 150 4.11 7.49 -13.33
C SER A 150 4.65 6.07 -13.34
N LYS A 151 5.97 5.95 -13.26
CA LYS A 151 6.68 4.67 -13.06
C LYS A 151 6.75 4.27 -11.58
N PHE A 152 6.32 5.13 -10.69
CA PHE A 152 6.32 4.90 -9.25
C PHE A 152 4.90 4.73 -8.74
N ARG A 153 4.66 3.64 -8.03
CA ARG A 153 3.39 3.35 -7.37
C ARG A 153 3.64 3.13 -5.89
N PHE A 154 3.03 3.97 -5.07
CA PHE A 154 3.20 3.95 -3.62
C PHE A 154 2.06 3.22 -2.91
N TYR A 155 1.12 2.62 -3.64
CA TYR A 155 -0.01 1.89 -3.09
C TYR A 155 -0.10 0.46 -3.67
N ASN A 156 -0.72 -0.44 -2.92
CA ASN A 156 -0.77 -1.87 -3.23
C ASN A 156 -2.22 -2.37 -3.20
N ILE A 157 -2.86 -2.36 -4.39
CA ILE A 157 -4.24 -2.85 -4.52
C ILE A 157 -4.34 -4.35 -4.23
N SER A 158 -3.30 -5.14 -4.52
CA SER A 158 -3.29 -6.58 -4.24
C SER A 158 -3.39 -6.87 -2.75
N SER A 159 -2.74 -6.06 -1.90
CA SER A 159 -2.86 -6.16 -0.45
C SER A 159 -4.27 -5.79 0.03
N ALA A 160 -4.86 -4.73 -0.52
CA ALA A 160 -6.22 -4.31 -0.19
C ALA A 160 -7.28 -5.34 -0.62
N ILE A 161 -7.11 -5.98 -1.78
CA ILE A 161 -7.95 -7.11 -2.22
C ILE A 161 -7.82 -8.29 -1.25
N ASN A 162 -6.59 -8.64 -0.85
CA ASN A 162 -6.34 -9.76 0.05
C ASN A 162 -6.94 -9.55 1.45
N SER A 163 -6.99 -8.31 1.94
CA SER A 163 -7.63 -7.98 3.22
C SER A 163 -9.16 -8.16 3.19
N ASP A 164 -9.77 -8.17 2.00
CA ASP A 164 -11.21 -8.34 1.78
C ASP A 164 -11.50 -9.50 0.80
N LYS A 165 -10.68 -10.56 0.90
CA LYS A 165 -10.66 -11.67 -0.05
C LYS A 165 -12.01 -12.33 -0.26
N LYS A 166 -12.79 -12.48 0.81
CA LYS A 166 -14.12 -13.11 0.74
C LYS A 166 -15.07 -12.29 -0.11
N HIS A 167 -15.17 -10.99 0.14
CA HIS A 167 -16.04 -10.08 -0.62
C HIS A 167 -15.59 -9.94 -2.07
N TYR A 168 -14.26 -9.95 -2.32
CA TYR A 168 -13.72 -9.99 -3.67
C TYR A 168 -14.29 -11.15 -4.50
N TYR A 169 -14.26 -12.39 -3.97
CA TYR A 169 -14.79 -13.53 -4.70
C TYR A 169 -16.32 -13.49 -4.85
N GLU A 170 -17.03 -13.01 -3.83
CA GLU A 170 -18.50 -12.88 -3.88
C GLU A 170 -18.94 -11.90 -4.97
N ILE A 171 -18.30 -10.73 -5.06
CA ILE A 171 -18.65 -9.72 -6.05
C ILE A 171 -18.21 -10.11 -7.45
N LEU A 172 -17.05 -10.77 -7.58
CA LEU A 172 -16.57 -11.31 -8.85
C LEU A 172 -17.55 -12.35 -9.38
N GLU A 173 -17.97 -13.32 -8.56
CA GLU A 173 -18.94 -14.36 -8.93
C GLU A 173 -20.28 -13.75 -9.37
N ARG A 174 -20.80 -12.75 -8.64
CA ARG A 174 -22.04 -12.06 -9.02
C ARG A 174 -21.92 -11.36 -10.37
N ALA A 175 -20.84 -10.62 -10.59
CA ALA A 175 -20.62 -9.90 -11.84
C ALA A 175 -20.44 -10.88 -13.03
N GLN A 176 -19.75 -12.01 -12.83
CA GLN A 176 -19.55 -13.04 -13.85
C GLN A 176 -20.82 -13.78 -14.23
N LYS A 177 -21.77 -13.93 -13.30
CA LYS A 177 -23.08 -14.56 -13.53
C LYS A 177 -24.17 -13.56 -13.90
N GLY A 178 -23.86 -12.27 -13.89
CA GLY A 178 -24.79 -11.20 -14.17
C GLY A 178 -25.09 -11.01 -15.64
N ASN A 179 -25.77 -9.91 -15.93
CA ASN A 179 -26.23 -9.54 -17.29
C ASN A 179 -25.23 -8.65 -18.05
N GLY A 180 -24.01 -8.51 -17.56
CA GLY A 180 -22.98 -7.63 -18.11
C GLY A 180 -22.92 -6.22 -17.45
N ASP A 181 -23.77 -5.93 -16.47
CA ASP A 181 -23.65 -4.72 -15.66
C ASP A 181 -22.52 -4.89 -14.65
N LEU A 182 -21.47 -4.08 -14.80
CA LEU A 182 -20.29 -4.10 -13.96
C LEU A 182 -20.29 -2.99 -12.89
N THR A 183 -21.40 -2.31 -12.67
CA THR A 183 -21.48 -1.16 -11.77
C THR A 183 -21.03 -1.52 -10.35
N GLU A 184 -21.55 -2.60 -9.75
CA GLU A 184 -21.16 -3.05 -8.42
C GLU A 184 -19.68 -3.44 -8.35
N TRP A 185 -19.17 -4.13 -9.38
CA TRP A 185 -17.76 -4.49 -9.47
C TRP A 185 -16.85 -3.27 -9.49
N ILE A 186 -17.15 -2.29 -10.35
CA ILE A 186 -16.38 -1.05 -10.49
C ILE A 186 -16.41 -0.25 -9.18
N GLN A 187 -17.57 -0.13 -8.54
CA GLN A 187 -17.69 0.56 -7.25
C GLN A 187 -16.85 -0.11 -6.16
N TRP A 188 -16.91 -1.43 -6.05
CA TRP A 188 -16.10 -2.19 -5.11
C TRP A 188 -14.60 -2.02 -5.40
N TYR A 189 -14.19 -2.09 -6.67
CA TYR A 189 -12.81 -1.94 -7.09
C TYR A 189 -12.26 -0.55 -6.73
N ILE A 190 -12.99 0.51 -7.03
CA ILE A 190 -12.62 1.89 -6.69
C ILE A 190 -12.52 2.07 -5.17
N THR A 191 -13.49 1.55 -4.41
CA THR A 191 -13.45 1.59 -2.94
C THR A 191 -12.22 0.86 -2.40
N THR A 192 -11.85 -0.27 -2.99
CA THR A 192 -10.65 -1.03 -2.62
C THR A 192 -9.37 -0.27 -2.98
N LEU A 193 -9.35 0.45 -4.09
CA LEU A 193 -8.24 1.33 -4.48
C LEU A 193 -8.08 2.49 -3.49
N ILE A 194 -9.16 3.13 -3.07
CA ILE A 194 -9.14 4.18 -2.04
C ILE A 194 -8.53 3.64 -0.74
N ARG A 195 -8.96 2.45 -0.27
CA ARG A 195 -8.37 1.80 0.92
C ARG A 195 -6.87 1.52 0.75
N ALA A 196 -6.44 1.13 -0.45
CA ALA A 196 -5.02 0.91 -0.73
C ALA A 196 -4.23 2.22 -0.65
N LEU A 197 -4.76 3.32 -1.16
CA LEU A 197 -4.17 4.66 -1.09
C LEU A 197 -4.07 5.14 0.37
N ASP A 198 -5.14 5.03 1.15
CA ASP A 198 -5.16 5.44 2.56
C ASP A 198 -4.14 4.67 3.39
N THR A 199 -4.08 3.34 3.19
CA THR A 199 -3.09 2.48 3.87
C THR A 199 -1.66 2.89 3.53
N SER A 200 -1.40 3.19 2.26
CA SER A 200 -0.06 3.57 1.79
C SER A 200 0.33 4.96 2.24
N ALA A 201 -0.62 5.90 2.27
CA ALA A 201 -0.40 7.22 2.85
C ALA A 201 -0.03 7.13 4.33
N GLY A 202 -0.71 6.26 5.09
CA GLY A 202 -0.37 5.97 6.49
C GLY A 202 1.06 5.43 6.64
N MET A 203 1.44 4.43 5.83
CA MET A 203 2.80 3.87 5.85
C MET A 203 3.87 4.90 5.47
N LEU A 204 3.62 5.70 4.42
CA LEU A 204 4.54 6.75 3.99
C LEU A 204 4.75 7.77 5.11
N ASN A 205 3.68 8.19 5.76
CA ASN A 205 3.75 9.12 6.91
C ASN A 205 4.58 8.55 8.06
N LEU A 206 4.45 7.26 8.38
CA LEU A 206 5.29 6.61 9.39
C LEU A 206 6.78 6.67 9.01
N VAL A 207 7.11 6.33 7.76
CA VAL A 207 8.50 6.35 7.27
C VAL A 207 9.06 7.76 7.27
N LEU A 208 8.31 8.74 6.80
CA LEU A 208 8.72 10.15 6.77
C LEU A 208 8.90 10.70 8.19
N ASN A 209 7.94 10.45 9.08
CA ASN A 209 8.05 10.88 10.49
C ASN A 209 9.28 10.26 11.17
N LYS A 210 9.56 9.00 10.90
CA LYS A 210 10.76 8.32 11.39
C LYS A 210 12.04 8.93 10.84
N ALA A 211 12.10 9.22 9.55
CA ALA A 211 13.24 9.86 8.91
C ALA A 211 13.48 11.27 9.47
N VAL A 212 12.42 12.07 9.59
CA VAL A 212 12.48 13.42 10.20
C VAL A 212 12.94 13.35 11.65
N PHE A 213 12.40 12.42 12.44
CA PHE A 213 12.80 12.22 13.83
C PHE A 213 14.31 11.93 13.92
N TRP A 214 14.82 10.95 13.17
CA TRP A 214 16.23 10.55 13.25
C TRP A 214 17.18 11.60 12.67
N ASN A 215 16.77 12.34 11.66
CA ASN A 215 17.56 13.46 11.15
C ASN A 215 17.76 14.54 12.23
N ARG A 216 16.73 14.83 13.02
CA ARG A 216 16.78 15.80 14.12
C ARG A 216 17.47 15.26 15.37
N ALA A 217 17.34 13.97 15.63
CA ALA A 217 17.95 13.31 16.79
C ALA A 217 19.36 12.77 16.53
N HIS A 218 19.93 13.04 15.36
CA HIS A 218 21.19 12.47 14.89
C HIS A 218 22.37 12.75 15.87
N ASP A 219 22.44 13.97 16.43
CA ASP A 219 23.50 14.37 17.38
C ASP A 219 23.20 13.99 18.84
N LEU A 220 22.03 13.44 19.13
CA LEU A 220 21.66 13.05 20.48
C LEU A 220 22.33 11.71 20.87
N PRO A 221 23.15 11.66 21.93
CA PRO A 221 23.73 10.41 22.37
C PRO A 221 22.64 9.50 22.96
N MET A 222 22.33 8.44 22.26
CA MET A 222 21.36 7.41 22.67
C MET A 222 22.00 6.02 22.64
N THR A 223 21.66 5.22 23.65
CA THR A 223 22.06 3.79 23.67
C THR A 223 21.32 3.01 22.59
N GLU A 224 21.88 1.89 22.14
CA GLU A 224 21.22 1.02 21.16
C GLU A 224 19.84 0.52 21.64
N ARG A 225 19.69 0.31 22.95
CA ARG A 225 18.41 -0.05 23.56
C ARG A 225 17.37 1.07 23.44
N GLN A 226 17.78 2.32 23.66
CA GLN A 226 16.92 3.49 23.47
C GLN A 226 16.50 3.63 22.01
N LYS A 227 17.47 3.58 21.08
CA LYS A 227 17.20 3.64 19.64
C LYS A 227 16.26 2.52 19.19
N HIS A 228 16.49 1.28 19.64
CA HIS A 228 15.63 0.15 19.32
C HIS A 228 14.18 0.38 19.74
N THR A 229 13.97 0.80 20.99
CA THR A 229 12.63 1.03 21.52
C THR A 229 11.93 2.19 20.83
N ILE A 230 12.64 3.32 20.65
CA ILE A 230 12.07 4.46 19.90
C ILE A 230 11.68 4.04 18.48
N ASN A 231 12.53 3.25 17.79
CA ASN A 231 12.19 2.74 16.47
C ASN A 231 10.91 1.91 16.45
N LEU A 232 10.69 1.03 17.43
CA LEU A 232 9.46 0.25 17.52
C LEU A 232 8.21 1.15 17.58
N PHE A 233 8.26 2.20 18.38
CA PHE A 233 7.15 3.15 18.49
C PHE A 233 6.98 4.02 17.25
N LEU A 234 8.08 4.44 16.61
CA LEU A 234 8.04 5.15 15.33
C LEU A 234 7.49 4.26 14.19
N ASP A 235 7.67 2.95 14.27
CA ASP A 235 7.12 1.97 13.34
C ASP A 235 5.65 1.61 13.63
N GLY A 236 4.99 2.34 14.56
CA GLY A 236 3.57 2.16 14.84
C GLY A 236 3.26 1.06 15.86
N TYR A 237 4.19 0.73 16.76
CA TYR A 237 3.91 -0.23 17.82
C TYR A 237 2.78 0.29 18.73
N GLU A 238 1.63 -0.39 18.68
CA GLU A 238 0.38 0.00 19.35
C GLU A 238 0.41 -0.26 20.86
N SER A 239 1.22 0.49 21.60
CA SER A 239 1.25 0.41 23.06
C SER A 239 1.71 1.75 23.64
N LYS A 240 1.37 1.98 24.92
CA LYS A 240 1.88 3.15 25.63
C LYS A 240 3.33 2.93 26.05
N ILE A 241 4.17 3.97 25.93
CA ILE A 241 5.51 3.94 26.49
C ILE A 241 5.38 4.04 28.01
N THR A 242 5.62 2.95 28.72
CA THR A 242 5.65 2.90 30.18
C THR A 242 6.92 2.19 30.63
N THR A 243 7.36 2.42 31.87
CA THR A 243 8.53 1.72 32.44
C THR A 243 8.35 0.19 32.37
N LYS A 244 7.12 -0.33 32.60
CA LYS A 244 6.84 -1.77 32.51
C LYS A 244 7.01 -2.28 31.08
N GLN A 245 6.43 -1.57 30.10
CA GLN A 245 6.52 -1.95 28.69
C GLN A 245 7.94 -1.88 28.17
N TRP A 246 8.66 -0.79 28.51
CA TRP A 246 10.06 -0.62 28.17
C TRP A 246 10.94 -1.76 28.69
N ALA A 247 10.77 -2.11 29.99
CA ALA A 247 11.49 -3.23 30.62
C ALA A 247 11.22 -4.56 29.91
N ALA A 248 9.96 -4.83 29.52
CA ALA A 248 9.57 -6.04 28.82
C ALA A 248 10.18 -6.12 27.42
N LEU A 249 10.09 -5.05 26.62
CA LEU A 249 10.63 -4.97 25.26
C LEU A 249 12.15 -5.18 25.22
N ASN A 250 12.85 -4.61 26.22
CA ASN A 250 14.31 -4.61 26.29
C ASN A 250 14.88 -5.72 27.20
N LYS A 251 14.06 -6.56 27.80
CA LYS A 251 14.47 -7.61 28.75
C LYS A 251 15.42 -7.07 29.83
N CYS A 252 15.08 -5.90 30.40
CA CYS A 252 15.91 -5.23 31.42
C CYS A 252 15.10 -5.01 32.72
N SER A 253 15.80 -4.59 33.78
CA SER A 253 15.14 -4.25 35.06
C SER A 253 14.31 -2.97 34.92
N LYS A 254 13.29 -2.82 35.81
CA LYS A 254 12.48 -1.59 35.85
C LYS A 254 13.32 -0.34 36.13
N ASP A 255 14.38 -0.47 36.97
CA ASP A 255 15.27 0.64 37.28
C ASP A 255 16.09 1.08 36.07
N THR A 256 16.52 0.10 35.24
CA THR A 256 17.21 0.38 33.99
C THR A 256 16.26 1.05 33.00
N ALA A 257 15.04 0.52 32.84
CA ALA A 257 14.01 1.10 31.99
C ALA A 257 13.64 2.53 32.41
N ASN A 258 13.53 2.77 33.72
CA ASN A 258 13.25 4.11 34.23
C ASN A 258 14.38 5.08 33.93
N ARG A 259 15.65 4.68 34.13
CA ARG A 259 16.82 5.51 33.77
C ARG A 259 16.86 5.84 32.29
N ASP A 260 16.61 4.87 31.42
CA ASP A 260 16.56 5.10 29.97
C ASP A 260 15.48 6.12 29.58
N ILE A 261 14.28 5.99 30.18
CA ILE A 261 13.15 6.91 29.92
C ILE A 261 13.47 8.30 30.44
N GLN A 262 13.97 8.43 31.68
CA GLN A 262 14.30 9.75 32.26
C GLN A 262 15.40 10.45 31.46
N ASP A 263 16.41 9.74 30.99
CA ASP A 263 17.43 10.27 30.10
C ASP A 263 16.82 10.81 28.78
N LEU A 264 15.89 10.09 28.19
CA LEU A 264 15.19 10.55 27.00
C LEU A 264 14.22 11.71 27.25
N VAL A 265 13.64 11.79 28.44
CA VAL A 265 12.84 12.97 28.87
C VAL A 265 13.73 14.19 29.02
N GLN A 266 14.91 14.06 29.67
CA GLN A 266 15.89 15.15 29.80
C GLN A 266 16.40 15.64 28.43
N LYS A 267 16.50 14.74 27.46
CA LYS A 267 16.90 15.04 26.06
C LYS A 267 15.74 15.54 25.21
N HIS A 268 14.54 15.74 25.77
CA HIS A 268 13.32 16.11 25.07
C HIS A 268 12.92 15.17 23.95
N VAL A 269 13.33 13.90 24.02
CA VAL A 269 12.91 12.84 23.10
C VAL A 269 11.56 12.23 23.52
N LEU A 270 11.33 12.16 24.83
CA LEU A 270 10.07 11.73 25.43
C LEU A 270 9.49 12.84 26.31
N LYS A 271 8.16 12.87 26.42
CA LYS A 271 7.42 13.68 27.41
C LYS A 271 6.40 12.84 28.14
N GLU A 272 6.09 13.17 29.38
CA GLU A 272 4.95 12.57 30.08
C GLU A 272 3.65 12.97 29.39
N GLU A 273 2.76 12.02 29.14
CA GLU A 273 1.41 12.31 28.57
C GLU A 273 0.55 13.08 29.59
N VAL A 274 0.67 12.70 30.88
CA VAL A 274 -0.02 13.37 31.97
C VAL A 274 1.00 13.63 33.09
N PRO A 275 1.43 14.88 33.29
CA PRO A 275 2.43 15.23 34.31
C PRO A 275 1.99 14.80 35.71
N GLY A 276 2.89 14.15 36.44
CA GLY A 276 2.65 13.74 37.83
C GLY A 276 1.71 12.56 38.03
N ALA A 277 1.40 11.78 37.00
CA ALA A 277 0.58 10.59 37.12
C ALA A 277 1.24 9.52 37.99
N LYS A 278 0.48 8.84 38.87
CA LYS A 278 0.98 7.71 39.69
C LYS A 278 1.59 6.56 38.87
N ARG A 279 1.16 6.42 37.60
CA ARG A 279 1.67 5.47 36.62
C ARG A 279 1.92 6.22 35.30
N PRO A 280 3.10 6.86 35.18
CA PRO A 280 3.37 7.69 34.02
C PRO A 280 3.41 6.87 32.74
N SER A 281 2.83 7.43 31.70
CA SER A 281 3.02 7.05 30.30
C SER A 281 3.67 8.20 29.55
N TYR A 282 4.46 7.84 28.54
CA TYR A 282 5.27 8.79 27.80
C TYR A 282 4.91 8.76 26.34
N ALA A 283 5.04 9.90 25.69
CA ALA A 283 4.92 10.04 24.24
C ALA A 283 6.25 10.50 23.66
N ILE A 284 6.53 10.08 22.42
CA ILE A 284 7.64 10.63 21.66
C ILE A 284 7.35 12.10 21.39
N VAL A 285 8.27 12.95 21.77
CA VAL A 285 8.29 14.33 21.30
C VAL A 285 8.91 14.28 19.92
N TYR A 286 8.09 14.47 18.89
CA TYR A 286 8.62 14.92 17.61
C TYR A 286 9.23 16.29 17.93
N ILE A 287 10.56 16.37 17.96
CA ILE A 287 11.28 17.59 18.39
C ILE A 287 10.70 18.73 17.57
N ASP A 288 9.87 19.54 18.21
CA ASP A 288 9.21 20.69 17.62
C ASP A 288 10.28 21.75 17.28
N SER A 289 10.92 21.59 16.12
CA SER A 289 11.21 22.82 15.41
C SER A 289 9.85 23.29 14.93
N ASP A 290 9.34 24.35 15.54
CA ASP A 290 8.14 24.99 15.05
C ASP A 290 8.38 25.38 13.60
N ILE A 291 7.83 24.56 12.67
CA ILE A 291 7.97 24.81 11.24
C ILE A 291 6.94 25.84 10.76
N SER A 292 6.01 26.25 11.63
CA SER A 292 4.98 27.21 11.27
C SER A 292 5.53 28.54 10.71
N PRO A 293 6.71 29.06 11.15
CA PRO A 293 7.31 30.23 10.53
C PRO A 293 7.72 30.05 9.06
N LEU A 294 7.88 28.79 8.61
CA LEU A 294 8.24 28.48 7.22
C LEU A 294 7.02 28.45 6.30
N PHE A 295 5.82 28.61 6.85
CA PHE A 295 4.57 28.56 6.10
C PHE A 295 3.73 29.80 6.38
N SER A 296 3.00 30.23 5.37
CA SER A 296 2.08 31.37 5.45
C SER A 296 0.71 31.01 4.89
N GLN A 297 -0.28 31.84 5.20
CA GLN A 297 -1.64 31.71 4.63
C GLN A 297 -2.28 30.33 4.84
N ILE A 298 -2.21 29.80 6.07
CA ILE A 298 -2.82 28.50 6.41
C ILE A 298 -4.34 28.62 6.28
N GLN A 299 -4.93 27.85 5.38
CA GLN A 299 -6.38 27.79 5.14
C GLN A 299 -6.84 26.34 5.10
N ILE A 300 -8.01 26.08 5.68
CA ILE A 300 -8.70 24.80 5.56
C ILE A 300 -9.86 24.98 4.60
N THR A 301 -9.98 24.06 3.64
CA THR A 301 -11.06 24.05 2.64
C THR A 301 -11.71 22.70 2.53
N GLY A 302 -12.93 22.63 2.01
CA GLY A 302 -13.68 21.37 1.88
C GLY A 302 -14.30 20.89 3.20
N LYS A 303 -14.97 19.75 3.17
CA LYS A 303 -15.61 19.09 4.33
C LYS A 303 -15.50 17.57 4.22
N GLY A 304 -15.46 16.89 5.36
CA GLY A 304 -15.38 15.43 5.41
C GLY A 304 -14.14 14.90 4.68
N ASN A 305 -14.32 13.94 3.81
CA ASN A 305 -13.20 13.32 3.06
C ASN A 305 -12.57 14.23 1.98
N ALA A 306 -13.17 15.39 1.71
CA ALA A 306 -12.64 16.38 0.77
C ALA A 306 -11.93 17.55 1.48
N THR A 307 -11.62 17.41 2.77
CA THR A 307 -10.93 18.45 3.56
C THR A 307 -9.48 18.56 3.12
N ARG A 308 -9.03 19.80 2.85
CA ARG A 308 -7.69 20.11 2.35
C ARG A 308 -7.04 21.22 3.16
N LEU A 309 -5.72 21.13 3.32
CA LEU A 309 -4.87 22.17 3.85
C LEU A 309 -4.23 22.92 2.68
N LEU A 310 -4.48 24.21 2.62
CA LEU A 310 -3.82 25.14 1.69
C LEU A 310 -2.85 26.01 2.48
N THR A 311 -1.61 26.10 2.01
CA THR A 311 -0.59 26.96 2.64
C THR A 311 0.48 27.31 1.60
N THR A 312 1.36 28.24 1.93
CA THR A 312 2.47 28.65 1.05
C THR A 312 3.78 28.49 1.82
N PHE A 313 4.75 27.80 1.26
CA PHE A 313 6.09 27.67 1.83
C PHE A 313 6.88 28.97 1.67
N GLN A 314 7.93 29.17 2.46
CA GLN A 314 8.75 30.41 2.49
C GLN A 314 9.36 30.83 1.14
N ASP A 315 9.56 29.86 0.23
CA ASP A 315 10.07 30.13 -1.13
C ASP A 315 8.96 30.53 -2.12
N GLY A 316 7.72 30.68 -1.65
CA GLY A 316 6.56 31.01 -2.45
C GLY A 316 5.85 29.81 -3.06
N THR A 317 6.30 28.58 -2.82
CA THR A 317 5.68 27.37 -3.34
C THR A 317 4.31 27.14 -2.69
N PRO A 318 3.21 27.11 -3.48
CA PRO A 318 1.88 26.79 -2.95
C PRO A 318 1.79 25.29 -2.60
N ILE A 319 1.19 24.97 -1.48
CA ILE A 319 0.95 23.61 -1.00
C ILE A 319 -0.55 23.43 -0.87
N ASP A 320 -1.05 22.37 -1.47
CA ASP A 320 -2.44 21.96 -1.42
C ASP A 320 -2.50 20.45 -1.20
N MET A 321 -2.92 20.03 -0.01
CA MET A 321 -2.92 18.61 0.36
C MET A 321 -4.15 18.19 1.14
N PRO A 322 -4.58 16.92 0.98
CA PRO A 322 -5.66 16.37 1.78
C PRO A 322 -5.24 16.21 3.24
N ILE A 323 -6.14 16.52 4.17
CA ILE A 323 -5.95 16.28 5.61
C ILE A 323 -7.17 15.60 6.20
N GLN A 324 -7.01 15.01 7.39
CA GLN A 324 -8.13 14.40 8.10
C GLN A 324 -9.12 15.46 8.58
N ALA A 325 -10.41 15.25 8.37
CA ALA A 325 -11.46 16.17 8.79
C ALA A 325 -11.41 16.49 10.30
N LEU A 326 -11.07 15.49 11.13
CA LEU A 326 -10.92 15.67 12.57
C LEU A 326 -9.78 16.65 12.94
N ASP A 327 -8.66 16.60 12.22
CA ASP A 327 -7.56 17.54 12.47
C ASP A 327 -7.92 18.95 12.03
N ALA A 328 -8.65 19.08 10.93
CA ALA A 328 -9.18 20.35 10.46
C ALA A 328 -10.13 20.98 11.49
N GLU A 329 -11.10 20.21 12.00
CA GLU A 329 -12.04 20.65 13.03
C GLU A 329 -11.32 21.08 14.32
N ARG A 330 -10.31 20.32 14.75
CA ARG A 330 -9.51 20.64 15.94
C ARG A 330 -8.69 21.91 15.74
N TYR A 331 -8.13 22.12 14.54
CA TYR A 331 -7.42 23.34 14.20
C TYR A 331 -8.35 24.56 14.21
N GLU A 332 -9.51 24.47 13.56
CA GLU A 332 -10.52 25.54 13.51
C GLU A 332 -11.07 25.90 14.89
N LYS A 333 -11.17 24.91 15.81
CA LYS A 333 -11.55 25.12 17.21
C LYS A 333 -10.42 25.63 18.10
N GLY A 334 -9.20 25.78 17.58
CA GLY A 334 -8.01 26.16 18.35
C GLY A 334 -7.46 25.06 19.27
N GLU A 335 -7.94 23.83 19.16
CA GLU A 335 -7.48 22.66 19.93
C GLU A 335 -6.20 22.05 19.38
N LEU A 336 -5.89 22.30 18.11
CA LEU A 336 -4.70 21.84 17.41
C LEU A 336 -3.92 23.07 16.92
N PRO A 337 -2.73 23.39 17.49
CA PRO A 337 -1.88 24.48 17.03
C PRO A 337 -1.43 24.33 15.59
N ALA A 338 -1.23 25.46 14.88
CA ALA A 338 -0.70 25.48 13.51
C ALA A 338 0.60 24.70 13.35
N SER A 339 1.52 24.83 14.32
CA SER A 339 2.78 24.08 14.33
C SER A 339 2.58 22.57 14.31
N LEU A 340 1.63 22.05 15.09
CA LEU A 340 1.33 20.61 15.12
C LEU A 340 0.63 20.15 13.86
N LEU A 341 -0.29 20.96 13.29
CA LEU A 341 -0.93 20.66 12.03
C LEU A 341 0.10 20.62 10.90
N LEU A 342 0.93 21.63 10.76
CA LEU A 342 1.97 21.70 9.73
C LEU A 342 3.04 20.60 9.93
N ASN A 343 3.46 20.34 11.16
CA ASN A 343 4.38 19.24 11.46
C ASN A 343 3.80 17.87 11.01
N LYS A 344 2.50 17.68 11.21
CA LYS A 344 1.85 16.44 10.80
C LYS A 344 1.81 16.25 9.29
N TYR A 345 1.54 17.32 8.53
CA TYR A 345 1.28 17.22 7.09
C TYR A 345 2.40 17.78 6.20
N CYS A 346 3.19 18.72 6.69
CA CYS A 346 4.18 19.46 5.90
C CYS A 346 5.65 19.24 6.34
N ALA A 347 5.93 18.49 7.41
CA ALA A 347 7.30 18.32 7.92
C ALA A 347 8.30 17.76 6.89
N TYR A 348 7.86 16.98 5.94
CA TYR A 348 8.70 16.41 4.88
C TYR A 348 9.18 17.44 3.85
N LEU A 349 8.55 18.62 3.80
CA LEU A 349 8.94 19.72 2.89
C LEU A 349 10.08 20.56 3.44
N VAL A 350 10.34 20.46 4.74
CA VAL A 350 11.40 21.19 5.43
C VAL A 350 12.65 20.32 5.42
N LYS A 351 13.61 20.68 4.54
CA LYS A 351 14.91 20.00 4.44
C LYS A 351 15.85 20.46 5.53
#